data_dc40b5726d71076483113cf937a8bfbc
#
_entry.id   dc40b5726d71076483113cf937a8bfbc
#
_cell.length_a   1.000
_cell.length_b   1.000
_cell.length_c   1.000
_cell.angle_alpha   90.00
_cell.angle_beta   90.00
_cell.angle_gamma   90.00
#
_symmetry.space_group_name_H-M   'P 1'
#
loop_
_entity.id
_entity.type
_entity.pdbx_description
1 polymer ?
#
loop_
_entity_poly.entity_id
_entity_poly.type
_entity_poly.pdbx_seq_one_letter_code
_entity_poly.pdbx_strand_id
1 'polypeptide(L)'
;KEEDRFMQLTGAEIVVECLKEQGVDTVFGYPGGAILNVYDELYKHSNEIRHILTSHEQGAAHAADGYARATGKVGVCFATSGPGATNLVTGIATAYMDSIPIVAITCNVGVSLLGKDSFQEIDIAGITMPITKHNYIVKDITQLADTIRKSFVIAKKGRPGPVLIDIPKDITGAVTEYTPKPAAEVVPSQDIDEKDLETALAMIRRSKRPFICVGGGAILSDASEELYKFARKVDAPVADTLMGHGAFPE
;
A
#
# COMPACT_ATOMS: atom_id res chain seq x y z
N LYS A 1 -23.92 -9.36 21.05
CA LYS A 1 -22.58 -9.58 21.66
C LYS A 1 -21.95 -10.67 20.82
N GLU A 2 -21.14 -10.32 19.81
CA GLU A 2 -20.22 -11.25 19.19
C GLU A 2 -19.19 -11.59 20.25
N GLU A 3 -19.10 -12.86 20.63
CA GLU A 3 -18.03 -13.35 21.47
C GLU A 3 -16.72 -13.16 20.72
N ASP A 4 -15.74 -12.47 21.33
CA ASP A 4 -14.37 -12.38 20.83
C ASP A 4 -13.84 -13.80 20.62
N ARG A 5 -13.89 -14.28 19.38
CA ARG A 5 -13.49 -15.63 19.03
C ARG A 5 -11.98 -15.65 18.86
N PHE A 6 -11.26 -15.88 19.96
CA PHE A 6 -9.83 -16.13 19.92
C PHE A 6 -9.54 -17.40 19.12
N MET A 7 -8.66 -17.29 18.16
CA MET A 7 -8.16 -18.42 17.37
C MET A 7 -6.64 -18.52 17.56
N GLN A 8 -6.14 -19.76 17.57
CA GLN A 8 -4.70 -20.00 17.52
C GLN A 8 -4.33 -20.16 16.05
N LEU A 9 -3.58 -19.20 15.51
CA LEU A 9 -3.19 -19.18 14.10
C LEU A 9 -1.69 -19.08 13.94
N THR A 10 -1.16 -19.69 12.88
CA THR A 10 0.19 -19.48 12.42
C THR A 10 0.35 -18.08 11.83
N GLY A 11 1.60 -17.57 11.75
CA GLY A 11 1.85 -16.29 11.10
C GLY A 11 1.40 -16.25 9.64
N ALA A 12 1.49 -17.37 8.91
CA ALA A 12 1.00 -17.46 7.53
C ALA A 12 -0.53 -17.32 7.46
N GLU A 13 -1.27 -18.00 8.34
CA GLU A 13 -2.73 -17.86 8.46
C GLU A 13 -3.12 -16.42 8.83
N ILE A 14 -2.38 -15.79 9.76
CA ILE A 14 -2.61 -14.38 10.16
C ILE A 14 -2.41 -13.43 8.96
N VAL A 15 -1.40 -13.65 8.12
CA VAL A 15 -1.21 -12.85 6.91
C VAL A 15 -2.45 -12.92 6.03
N VAL A 16 -2.94 -14.12 5.72
CA VAL A 16 -4.11 -14.31 4.84
C VAL A 16 -5.39 -13.74 5.47
N GLU A 17 -5.64 -14.00 6.74
CA GLU A 17 -6.81 -13.47 7.45
C GLU A 17 -6.78 -11.92 7.51
N CYS A 18 -5.63 -11.31 7.79
CA CYS A 18 -5.50 -9.86 7.75
C CYS A 18 -5.74 -9.28 6.34
N LEU A 19 -5.32 -9.97 5.28
CA LEU A 19 -5.61 -9.53 3.91
C LEU A 19 -7.12 -9.58 3.62
N LYS A 20 -7.81 -10.63 4.08
CA LYS A 20 -9.27 -10.75 3.97
C LYS A 20 -9.97 -9.62 4.75
N GLU A 21 -9.54 -9.31 5.97
CA GLU A 21 -10.03 -8.16 6.76
C GLU A 21 -9.92 -6.85 5.98
N GLN A 22 -8.83 -6.66 5.22
CA GLN A 22 -8.59 -5.44 4.44
C GLN A 22 -9.31 -5.44 3.08
N GLY A 23 -10.11 -6.46 2.78
CA GLY A 23 -10.85 -6.58 1.53
C GLY A 23 -9.98 -6.85 0.30
N VAL A 24 -8.81 -7.46 0.51
CA VAL A 24 -7.92 -7.87 -0.57
C VAL A 24 -8.50 -9.11 -1.26
N ASP A 25 -8.76 -9.00 -2.54
CA ASP A 25 -9.27 -10.08 -3.39
C ASP A 25 -8.23 -10.60 -4.39
N THR A 26 -7.17 -9.84 -4.62
CA THR A 26 -6.14 -10.16 -5.61
C THR A 26 -4.75 -9.78 -5.09
N VAL A 27 -3.80 -10.69 -5.23
CA VAL A 27 -2.39 -10.49 -4.89
C VAL A 27 -1.49 -10.94 -6.03
N PHE A 28 -0.32 -10.31 -6.14
CA PHE A 28 0.66 -10.56 -7.20
C PHE A 28 1.98 -11.04 -6.59
N GLY A 29 2.65 -12.01 -7.19
CA GLY A 29 3.92 -12.43 -6.63
C GLY A 29 4.58 -13.59 -7.33
N TYR A 30 5.77 -13.91 -6.83
CA TYR A 30 6.55 -15.08 -7.24
C TYR A 30 7.01 -15.85 -6.00
N PRO A 31 6.78 -17.18 -5.91
CA PRO A 31 7.13 -17.96 -4.74
C PRO A 31 8.64 -18.16 -4.61
N GLY A 32 9.09 -18.36 -3.37
CA GLY A 32 10.47 -18.69 -3.05
C GLY A 32 10.61 -19.20 -1.63
N GLY A 33 11.75 -19.74 -1.27
CA GLY A 33 11.97 -20.56 -0.07
C GLY A 33 11.55 -19.93 1.25
N ALA A 34 11.71 -18.62 1.42
CA ALA A 34 11.37 -17.95 2.69
C ALA A 34 9.86 -17.69 2.84
N ILE A 35 9.10 -17.55 1.73
CA ILE A 35 7.68 -17.20 1.74
C ILE A 35 6.71 -18.39 1.54
N LEU A 36 7.24 -19.62 1.42
CA LEU A 36 6.40 -20.79 1.11
C LEU A 36 5.24 -21.00 2.07
N ASN A 37 5.41 -20.76 3.38
CA ASN A 37 4.33 -20.92 4.35
C ASN A 37 3.12 -20.01 3.99
N VAL A 38 3.39 -18.78 3.55
CA VAL A 38 2.33 -17.85 3.13
C VAL A 38 1.68 -18.31 1.82
N TYR A 39 2.47 -18.86 0.88
CA TYR A 39 1.92 -19.39 -0.37
C TYR A 39 1.07 -20.63 -0.18
N ASP A 40 1.46 -21.53 0.75
CA ASP A 40 0.64 -22.68 1.13
C ASP A 40 -0.71 -22.24 1.69
N GLU A 41 -0.71 -21.21 2.51
CA GLU A 41 -1.95 -20.68 3.07
C GLU A 41 -2.80 -19.96 2.01
N LEU A 42 -2.20 -19.16 1.14
CA LEU A 42 -2.90 -18.56 0.00
C LEU A 42 -3.54 -19.61 -0.92
N TYR A 43 -2.89 -20.76 -1.11
CA TYR A 43 -3.45 -21.84 -1.91
C TYR A 43 -4.73 -22.41 -1.30
N LYS A 44 -4.79 -22.58 0.03
CA LYS A 44 -6.00 -23.04 0.75
C LYS A 44 -7.16 -22.05 0.61
N HIS A 45 -6.85 -20.75 0.47
CA HIS A 45 -7.82 -19.66 0.32
C HIS A 45 -7.95 -19.13 -1.12
N SER A 46 -7.59 -19.95 -2.11
CA SER A 46 -7.60 -19.57 -3.53
C SER A 46 -8.98 -19.22 -4.11
N ASN A 47 -10.04 -19.60 -3.43
CA ASN A 47 -11.43 -19.21 -3.72
C ASN A 47 -11.82 -17.83 -3.16
N GLU A 48 -11.04 -17.27 -2.24
CA GLU A 48 -11.29 -15.97 -1.59
C GLU A 48 -10.29 -14.91 -2.08
N ILE A 49 -9.01 -15.26 -2.21
CA ILE A 49 -7.95 -14.37 -2.70
C ILE A 49 -7.31 -14.98 -3.95
N ARG A 50 -7.44 -14.26 -5.06
CA ARG A 50 -6.81 -14.66 -6.32
C ARG A 50 -5.32 -14.32 -6.30
N HIS A 51 -4.47 -15.32 -6.43
CA HIS A 51 -3.04 -15.11 -6.66
C HIS A 51 -2.73 -15.05 -8.16
N ILE A 52 -2.06 -14.00 -8.60
CA ILE A 52 -1.52 -13.86 -9.95
C ILE A 52 -0.03 -14.11 -9.92
N LEU A 53 0.38 -15.27 -10.46
CA LEU A 53 1.78 -15.61 -10.60
C LEU A 53 2.44 -14.73 -11.65
N THR A 54 3.54 -14.08 -11.30
CA THR A 54 4.36 -13.30 -12.22
C THR A 54 5.67 -14.06 -12.50
N SER A 55 6.30 -13.81 -13.64
CA SER A 55 7.60 -14.43 -13.97
C SER A 55 8.78 -13.71 -13.30
N HIS A 56 8.53 -12.54 -12.72
CA HIS A 56 9.53 -11.71 -12.05
C HIS A 56 8.84 -10.80 -11.03
N GLU A 57 9.45 -10.59 -9.87
CA GLU A 57 8.83 -9.82 -8.77
C GLU A 57 8.65 -8.34 -9.13
N GLN A 58 9.49 -7.78 -9.98
CA GLN A 58 9.27 -6.42 -10.53
C GLN A 58 7.90 -6.33 -11.23
N GLY A 59 7.55 -7.36 -12.01
CA GLY A 59 6.22 -7.46 -12.62
C GLY A 59 5.11 -7.55 -11.59
N ALA A 60 5.33 -8.22 -10.45
CA ALA A 60 4.35 -8.27 -9.36
C ALA A 60 4.11 -6.90 -8.74
N ALA A 61 5.18 -6.14 -8.46
CA ALA A 61 5.06 -4.80 -7.90
C ALA A 61 4.35 -3.83 -8.87
N HIS A 62 4.69 -3.87 -10.17
CA HIS A 62 4.00 -3.07 -11.18
C HIS A 62 2.54 -3.50 -11.39
N ALA A 63 2.23 -4.80 -11.29
CA ALA A 63 0.85 -5.27 -11.36
C ALA A 63 0.03 -4.80 -10.15
N ALA A 64 0.61 -4.82 -8.93
CA ALA A 64 -0.03 -4.28 -7.74
C ALA A 64 -0.27 -2.76 -7.86
N ASP A 65 0.71 -2.01 -8.40
CA ASP A 65 0.59 -0.59 -8.69
C ASP A 65 -0.54 -0.32 -9.70
N GLY A 66 -0.56 -1.03 -10.83
CA GLY A 66 -1.62 -0.92 -11.84
C GLY A 66 -3.01 -1.30 -11.29
N TYR A 67 -3.08 -2.35 -10.46
CA TYR A 67 -4.32 -2.74 -9.80
C TYR A 67 -4.85 -1.64 -8.87
N ALA A 68 -3.97 -1.02 -8.08
CA ALA A 68 -4.37 0.06 -7.20
C ALA A 68 -4.89 1.29 -7.97
N ARG A 69 -4.24 1.65 -9.08
CA ARG A 69 -4.69 2.74 -9.97
C ARG A 69 -6.06 2.47 -10.58
N ALA A 70 -6.28 1.24 -11.04
CA ALA A 70 -7.51 0.88 -11.75
C ALA A 70 -8.72 0.66 -10.83
N THR A 71 -8.49 0.27 -9.58
CA THR A 71 -9.57 -0.13 -8.66
C THR A 71 -9.80 0.81 -7.50
N GLY A 72 -8.83 1.72 -7.20
CA GLY A 72 -8.82 2.53 -5.99
C GLY A 72 -8.53 1.75 -4.70
N LYS A 73 -8.28 0.42 -4.78
CA LYS A 73 -7.91 -0.43 -3.66
C LYS A 73 -6.40 -0.38 -3.40
N VAL A 74 -5.96 -0.88 -2.26
CA VAL A 74 -4.53 -1.09 -1.99
C VAL A 74 -4.04 -2.29 -2.79
N GLY A 75 -3.00 -2.11 -3.60
CA GLY A 75 -2.35 -3.21 -4.31
C GLY A 75 -1.47 -4.02 -3.36
N VAL A 76 -1.44 -5.33 -3.51
CA VAL A 76 -0.62 -6.21 -2.66
C VAL A 76 0.29 -7.07 -3.52
N CYS A 77 1.59 -7.08 -3.19
CA CYS A 77 2.55 -7.97 -3.84
C CYS A 77 3.40 -8.73 -2.83
N PHE A 78 3.82 -9.93 -3.25
CA PHE A 78 4.62 -10.84 -2.44
C PHE A 78 5.97 -11.14 -3.09
N ALA A 79 7.01 -11.25 -2.28
CA ALA A 79 8.32 -11.74 -2.71
C ALA A 79 9.02 -12.51 -1.60
N THR A 80 9.89 -13.44 -2.01
CA THR A 80 10.81 -14.11 -1.09
C THR A 80 11.97 -13.19 -0.69
N SER A 81 12.85 -13.67 0.17
CA SER A 81 14.04 -12.95 0.66
C SER A 81 15.04 -12.62 -0.45
N GLY A 82 16.00 -11.79 -0.13
CA GLY A 82 17.18 -11.50 -0.97
C GLY A 82 16.80 -10.98 -2.36
N PRO A 83 17.16 -11.69 -3.42
CA PRO A 83 16.91 -11.24 -4.79
C PRO A 83 15.44 -11.05 -5.10
N GLY A 84 14.53 -11.84 -4.51
CA GLY A 84 13.09 -11.64 -4.69
C GLY A 84 12.62 -10.32 -4.14
N ALA A 85 13.02 -9.98 -2.93
CA ALA A 85 12.69 -8.71 -2.29
C ALA A 85 13.28 -7.50 -3.05
N THR A 86 14.56 -7.59 -3.46
CA THR A 86 15.21 -6.49 -4.22
C THR A 86 14.59 -6.27 -5.60
N ASN A 87 14.04 -7.29 -6.22
CA ASN A 87 13.33 -7.17 -7.50
C ASN A 87 12.03 -6.34 -7.41
N LEU A 88 11.46 -6.12 -6.22
CA LEU A 88 10.30 -5.26 -6.02
C LEU A 88 10.65 -3.75 -6.08
N VAL A 89 11.91 -3.38 -5.89
CA VAL A 89 12.35 -1.99 -5.62
C VAL A 89 11.88 -1.01 -6.70
N THR A 90 12.01 -1.34 -7.97
CA THR A 90 11.58 -0.46 -9.06
C THR A 90 10.07 -0.17 -9.00
N GLY A 91 9.25 -1.20 -8.80
CA GLY A 91 7.80 -1.02 -8.71
C GLY A 91 7.37 -0.25 -7.46
N ILE A 92 8.03 -0.50 -6.31
CA ILE A 92 7.82 0.26 -5.08
C ILE A 92 8.16 1.74 -5.28
N ALA A 93 9.32 2.04 -5.92
CA ALA A 93 9.73 3.41 -6.22
C ALA A 93 8.74 4.12 -7.14
N THR A 94 8.23 3.43 -8.17
CA THR A 94 7.19 3.96 -9.06
C THR A 94 5.92 4.33 -8.27
N ALA A 95 5.43 3.41 -7.45
CA ALA A 95 4.25 3.66 -6.62
C ALA A 95 4.47 4.83 -5.63
N TYR A 96 5.67 4.95 -5.07
CA TYR A 96 6.03 6.06 -4.16
C TYR A 96 5.99 7.41 -4.87
N MET A 97 6.60 7.51 -6.05
CA MET A 97 6.64 8.76 -6.82
C MET A 97 5.25 9.22 -7.25
N ASP A 98 4.38 8.27 -7.62
CA ASP A 98 3.04 8.56 -8.13
C ASP A 98 1.96 8.55 -7.05
N SER A 99 2.34 8.34 -5.78
CA SER A 99 1.40 8.32 -4.64
C SER A 99 0.36 7.20 -4.72
N ILE A 100 0.79 5.99 -5.10
CA ILE A 100 -0.07 4.83 -5.24
C ILE A 100 0.02 3.94 -4.00
N PRO A 101 -1.11 3.60 -3.34
CA PRO A 101 -1.10 2.77 -2.15
C PRO A 101 -0.85 1.31 -2.50
N ILE A 102 0.32 0.80 -2.14
CA ILE A 102 0.62 -0.63 -2.20
C ILE A 102 1.17 -1.14 -0.87
N VAL A 103 0.94 -2.40 -0.57
CA VAL A 103 1.56 -3.13 0.53
C VAL A 103 2.40 -4.26 -0.07
N ALA A 104 3.71 -4.12 0.05
CA ALA A 104 4.67 -5.14 -0.35
C ALA A 104 5.00 -6.01 0.85
N ILE A 105 4.75 -7.30 0.76
CA ILE A 105 5.05 -8.28 1.81
C ILE A 105 6.21 -9.14 1.33
N THR A 106 7.33 -9.03 2.02
CA THR A 106 8.50 -9.88 1.81
C THR A 106 8.65 -10.84 2.98
N CYS A 107 9.26 -11.98 2.72
CA CYS A 107 9.70 -12.85 3.80
C CYS A 107 11.21 -12.94 3.81
N ASN A 108 11.81 -13.04 4.99
CA ASN A 108 13.25 -13.09 5.18
C ASN A 108 13.70 -14.41 5.84
N VAL A 109 14.99 -14.56 6.02
CA VAL A 109 15.56 -15.62 6.85
C VAL A 109 15.02 -15.53 8.27
N GLY A 110 15.13 -16.59 9.06
CA GLY A 110 14.68 -16.58 10.45
C GLY A 110 15.34 -15.47 11.28
N VAL A 111 14.65 -14.96 12.30
CA VAL A 111 15.09 -13.83 13.15
C VAL A 111 16.52 -14.00 13.65
N SER A 112 16.93 -15.22 14.04
CA SER A 112 18.28 -15.50 14.54
C SER A 112 19.39 -15.34 13.49
N LEU A 113 19.05 -15.28 12.21
CA LEU A 113 19.97 -15.15 11.09
C LEU A 113 20.05 -13.74 10.50
N LEU A 114 19.13 -12.84 10.90
CA LEU A 114 19.14 -11.47 10.42
C LEU A 114 20.43 -10.73 10.77
N GLY A 115 21.02 -10.03 9.81
CA GLY A 115 22.26 -9.28 9.96
C GLY A 115 23.52 -10.16 10.02
N LYS A 116 23.45 -11.39 9.50
CA LYS A 116 24.57 -12.36 9.51
C LYS A 116 25.02 -12.79 8.10
N ASP A 117 24.65 -12.03 7.08
CA ASP A 117 24.97 -12.35 5.68
C ASP A 117 24.58 -13.78 5.27
N SER A 118 23.41 -14.23 5.77
CA SER A 118 22.88 -15.55 5.51
C SER A 118 22.48 -15.71 4.03
N PHE A 119 22.29 -16.96 3.58
CA PHE A 119 21.87 -17.24 2.20
C PHE A 119 20.56 -16.50 1.86
N GLN A 120 20.60 -15.68 0.81
CA GLN A 120 19.49 -14.83 0.34
C GLN A 120 18.96 -13.87 1.41
N GLU A 121 19.77 -13.46 2.37
CA GLU A 121 19.44 -12.34 3.25
C GLU A 121 19.78 -11.02 2.58
N ILE A 122 18.94 -10.01 2.82
CA ILE A 122 19.20 -8.61 2.47
C ILE A 122 18.45 -7.70 3.45
N ASP A 123 19.02 -6.54 3.77
CA ASP A 123 18.32 -5.49 4.50
C ASP A 123 17.35 -4.74 3.55
N ILE A 124 16.24 -5.39 3.24
CA ILE A 124 15.25 -4.82 2.33
C ILE A 124 14.56 -3.58 2.96
N ALA A 125 14.46 -3.51 4.29
CA ALA A 125 13.93 -2.35 4.97
C ALA A 125 14.83 -1.12 4.76
N GLY A 126 16.16 -1.28 4.92
CA GLY A 126 17.12 -0.22 4.62
C GLY A 126 17.10 0.22 3.16
N ILE A 127 17.04 -0.73 2.22
CA ILE A 127 16.98 -0.46 0.77
C ILE A 127 15.71 0.32 0.40
N THR A 128 14.57 -0.02 0.97
CA THR A 128 13.29 0.58 0.60
C THR A 128 12.90 1.80 1.44
N MET A 129 13.67 2.13 2.46
CA MET A 129 13.39 3.27 3.35
C MET A 129 13.12 4.59 2.60
N PRO A 130 13.91 5.00 1.58
CA PRO A 130 13.69 6.25 0.87
C PRO A 130 12.52 6.23 -0.12
N ILE A 131 11.96 5.06 -0.42
CA ILE A 131 10.90 4.86 -1.42
C ILE A 131 9.62 4.25 -0.85
N THR A 132 9.46 4.27 0.47
CA THR A 132 8.25 3.82 1.17
C THR A 132 7.79 4.88 2.15
N LYS A 133 6.49 4.89 2.44
CA LYS A 133 5.95 5.71 3.54
C LYS A 133 6.38 5.16 4.90
N HIS A 134 6.47 3.85 4.98
CA HIS A 134 6.96 3.13 6.16
C HIS A 134 7.38 1.71 5.76
N ASN A 135 8.27 1.12 6.56
CA ASN A 135 8.62 -0.29 6.44
C ASN A 135 8.74 -0.94 7.82
N TYR A 136 8.48 -2.23 7.87
CA TYR A 136 8.52 -3.02 9.08
C TYR A 136 9.37 -4.28 8.89
N ILE A 137 10.07 -4.69 9.94
CA ILE A 137 10.60 -6.05 10.10
C ILE A 137 9.89 -6.65 11.31
N VAL A 138 9.05 -7.66 11.10
CA VAL A 138 8.23 -8.27 12.15
C VAL A 138 9.01 -9.37 12.85
N LYS A 139 9.60 -9.07 13.99
CA LYS A 139 10.42 -10.02 14.78
C LYS A 139 9.65 -10.73 15.90
N ASP A 140 8.40 -10.35 16.11
CA ASP A 140 7.51 -10.91 17.13
C ASP A 140 6.14 -11.17 16.50
N ILE A 141 5.71 -12.43 16.52
CA ILE A 141 4.46 -12.85 15.90
C ILE A 141 3.24 -12.14 16.50
N THR A 142 3.28 -11.78 17.78
CA THR A 142 2.17 -11.09 18.45
C THR A 142 1.88 -9.71 17.86
N GLN A 143 2.85 -9.12 17.15
CA GLN A 143 2.73 -7.83 16.47
C GLN A 143 2.31 -7.94 15.02
N LEU A 144 2.28 -9.15 14.45
CA LEU A 144 2.10 -9.37 13.01
C LEU A 144 0.76 -8.81 12.49
N ALA A 145 -0.35 -9.19 13.12
CA ALA A 145 -1.69 -8.77 12.70
C ALA A 145 -1.84 -7.23 12.74
N ASP A 146 -1.44 -6.61 13.85
CA ASP A 146 -1.54 -5.15 13.99
C ASP A 146 -0.58 -4.41 13.05
N THR A 147 0.58 -4.99 12.73
CA THR A 147 1.53 -4.43 11.74
C THR A 147 0.90 -4.43 10.34
N ILE A 148 0.26 -5.53 9.93
CA ILE A 148 -0.41 -5.61 8.63
C ILE A 148 -1.55 -4.58 8.59
N ARG A 149 -2.43 -4.54 9.57
CA ARG A 149 -3.54 -3.56 9.66
C ARG A 149 -3.06 -2.12 9.57
N LYS A 150 -2.02 -1.77 10.34
CA LYS A 150 -1.39 -0.44 10.32
C LYS A 150 -0.81 -0.10 8.95
N SER A 151 -0.22 -1.07 8.27
CA SER A 151 0.38 -0.87 6.94
C SER A 151 -0.67 -0.45 5.91
N PHE A 152 -1.87 -1.03 5.92
CA PHE A 152 -2.97 -0.62 5.04
C PHE A 152 -3.48 0.79 5.38
N VAL A 153 -3.56 1.14 6.65
CA VAL A 153 -3.90 2.51 7.07
C VAL A 153 -2.86 3.51 6.60
N ILE A 154 -1.57 3.22 6.81
CA ILE A 154 -0.46 4.10 6.41
C ILE A 154 -0.43 4.27 4.89
N ALA A 155 -0.61 3.18 4.13
CA ALA A 155 -0.62 3.23 2.68
C ALA A 155 -1.68 4.19 2.13
N LYS A 156 -2.85 4.25 2.76
CA LYS A 156 -3.99 5.09 2.33
C LYS A 156 -4.00 6.51 2.94
N LYS A 157 -3.50 6.69 4.17
CA LYS A 157 -3.66 7.94 4.93
C LYS A 157 -2.84 9.09 4.35
N GLY A 158 -3.45 10.28 4.23
CA GLY A 158 -2.82 11.48 3.68
C GLY A 158 -2.42 11.28 2.21
N ARG A 159 -1.19 11.68 1.81
CA ARG A 159 -0.67 11.30 0.49
C ARG A 159 -0.48 9.79 0.46
N PRO A 160 -1.18 9.04 -0.41
CA PRO A 160 -1.02 7.60 -0.50
C PRO A 160 0.40 7.18 -0.90
N GLY A 161 0.74 5.93 -0.67
CA GLY A 161 2.05 5.41 -1.09
C GLY A 161 2.35 4.04 -0.52
N PRO A 162 3.49 3.45 -0.91
CA PRO A 162 3.85 2.08 -0.56
C PRO A 162 4.27 1.93 0.90
N VAL A 163 3.97 0.76 1.45
CA VAL A 163 4.48 0.25 2.73
C VAL A 163 5.07 -1.13 2.49
N LEU A 164 6.21 -1.42 3.12
CA LEU A 164 6.84 -2.74 3.06
C LEU A 164 6.73 -3.42 4.43
N ILE A 165 6.41 -4.71 4.43
CA ILE A 165 6.41 -5.57 5.61
C ILE A 165 7.33 -6.76 5.32
N ASP A 166 8.44 -6.86 6.03
CA ASP A 166 9.36 -7.97 5.95
C ASP A 166 9.12 -8.94 7.11
N ILE A 167 8.79 -10.20 6.80
CA ILE A 167 8.37 -11.20 7.79
C ILE A 167 9.39 -12.34 7.78
N PRO A 168 10.22 -12.51 8.82
CA PRO A 168 11.10 -13.65 8.96
C PRO A 168 10.35 -14.98 8.88
N LYS A 169 10.97 -16.01 8.27
CA LYS A 169 10.35 -17.31 8.00
C LYS A 169 9.85 -18.03 9.25
N ASP A 170 10.57 -17.93 10.35
CA ASP A 170 10.18 -18.51 11.64
C ASP A 170 8.91 -17.85 12.21
N ILE A 171 8.72 -16.56 11.97
CA ILE A 171 7.48 -15.84 12.34
C ILE A 171 6.28 -16.37 11.54
N THR A 172 6.45 -16.69 10.24
CA THR A 172 5.35 -17.24 9.44
C THR A 172 4.90 -18.61 9.91
N GLY A 173 5.78 -19.38 10.56
CA GLY A 173 5.48 -20.71 11.10
C GLY A 173 5.10 -20.73 12.59
N ALA A 174 5.37 -19.65 13.33
CA ALA A 174 5.02 -19.56 14.75
C ALA A 174 3.50 -19.42 14.92
N VAL A 175 2.98 -19.76 16.12
CA VAL A 175 1.55 -19.72 16.46
C VAL A 175 1.28 -18.69 17.54
N THR A 176 0.21 -17.92 17.42
CA THR A 176 -0.24 -16.98 18.43
C THR A 176 -1.77 -16.84 18.44
N GLU A 177 -2.28 -16.16 19.45
CA GLU A 177 -3.69 -15.77 19.49
C GLU A 177 -3.98 -14.70 18.42
N TYR A 178 -5.07 -14.88 17.72
CA TYR A 178 -5.60 -13.97 16.72
C TYR A 178 -7.06 -13.65 16.97
N THR A 179 -7.40 -12.39 16.85
CA THR A 179 -8.78 -11.90 16.88
C THR A 179 -9.07 -11.11 15.60
N PRO A 180 -10.09 -11.50 14.82
CA PRO A 180 -10.49 -10.73 13.65
C PRO A 180 -10.91 -9.32 14.02
N LYS A 181 -10.56 -8.35 13.17
CA LYS A 181 -10.97 -6.96 13.32
C LYS A 181 -11.42 -6.39 11.97
N PRO A 182 -12.46 -5.55 11.93
CA PRO A 182 -12.81 -4.86 10.69
C PRO A 182 -11.68 -3.95 10.24
N ALA A 183 -11.56 -3.74 8.94
CA ALA A 183 -10.62 -2.77 8.39
C ALA A 183 -10.89 -1.38 8.97
N ALA A 184 -9.83 -0.69 9.37
CA ALA A 184 -9.96 0.68 9.83
C ALA A 184 -10.32 1.61 8.66
N GLU A 185 -11.34 2.43 8.84
CA GLU A 185 -11.65 3.49 7.90
C GLU A 185 -10.57 4.57 7.96
N VAL A 186 -10.08 4.98 6.81
CA VAL A 186 -9.19 6.13 6.69
C VAL A 186 -10.03 7.32 6.26
N VAL A 187 -10.40 8.13 7.23
CA VAL A 187 -11.12 9.38 6.96
C VAL A 187 -10.11 10.38 6.39
N PRO A 188 -10.40 11.00 5.24
CA PRO A 188 -9.59 12.11 4.73
C PRO A 188 -9.55 13.23 5.77
N SER A 189 -8.40 13.89 5.91
CA SER A 189 -8.34 15.08 6.75
C SER A 189 -9.25 16.16 6.14
N GLN A 190 -10.24 16.59 6.92
CA GLN A 190 -11.19 17.63 6.52
C GLN A 190 -10.87 18.99 7.17
N ASP A 191 -9.80 19.06 7.94
CA ASP A 191 -9.42 20.27 8.64
C ASP A 191 -8.83 21.30 7.65
N ILE A 192 -9.70 22.10 7.06
CA ILE A 192 -9.30 23.28 6.31
C ILE A 192 -9.39 24.46 7.28
N ASP A 193 -8.27 25.14 7.52
CA ASP A 193 -8.24 26.37 8.30
C ASP A 193 -9.00 27.47 7.52
N GLU A 194 -10.06 28.01 8.12
CA GLU A 194 -10.85 29.10 7.50
C GLU A 194 -9.99 30.31 7.12
N LYS A 195 -8.97 30.62 7.90
CA LYS A 195 -8.04 31.71 7.63
C LYS A 195 -7.18 31.45 6.38
N ASP A 196 -6.76 30.20 6.19
CA ASP A 196 -6.01 29.80 4.99
C ASP A 196 -6.94 29.85 3.76
N LEU A 197 -8.19 29.43 3.91
CA LEU A 197 -9.21 29.56 2.86
C LEU A 197 -9.48 31.01 2.47
N GLU A 198 -9.65 31.91 3.45
CA GLU A 198 -9.83 33.33 3.21
C GLU A 198 -8.62 33.95 2.49
N THR A 199 -7.41 33.54 2.91
CA THR A 199 -6.16 33.99 2.29
C THR A 199 -6.09 33.55 0.83
N ALA A 200 -6.39 32.27 0.55
CA ALA A 200 -6.43 31.74 -0.81
C ALA A 200 -7.47 32.46 -1.67
N LEU A 201 -8.67 32.69 -1.16
CA LEU A 201 -9.72 33.44 -1.85
C LEU A 201 -9.30 34.89 -2.16
N ALA A 202 -8.65 35.56 -1.23
CA ALA A 202 -8.13 36.90 -1.45
C ALA A 202 -7.04 36.95 -2.53
N MET A 203 -6.18 35.93 -2.61
CA MET A 203 -5.18 35.81 -3.68
C MET A 203 -5.85 35.60 -5.04
N ILE A 204 -6.81 34.68 -5.14
CA ILE A 204 -7.56 34.41 -6.37
C ILE A 204 -8.28 35.67 -6.86
N ARG A 205 -9.00 36.38 -5.97
CA ARG A 205 -9.74 37.63 -6.32
C ARG A 205 -8.83 38.74 -6.84
N ARG A 206 -7.57 38.80 -6.41
CA ARG A 206 -6.59 39.78 -6.89
C ARG A 206 -5.90 39.36 -8.17
N SER A 207 -5.99 38.10 -8.56
CA SER A 207 -5.37 37.60 -9.77
C SER A 207 -6.05 38.22 -11.00
N LYS A 208 -5.24 38.71 -11.94
CA LYS A 208 -5.72 39.23 -13.22
C LYS A 208 -5.67 38.17 -14.35
N ARG A 209 -4.90 37.14 -14.16
CA ARG A 209 -4.70 36.04 -15.14
C ARG A 209 -4.52 34.72 -14.36
N PRO A 210 -5.59 34.21 -13.75
CA PRO A 210 -5.51 32.93 -13.03
C PRO A 210 -5.20 31.80 -14.02
N PHE A 211 -4.44 30.83 -13.56
CA PHE A 211 -4.11 29.62 -14.29
C PHE A 211 -4.16 28.44 -13.32
N ILE A 212 -4.79 27.35 -13.70
CA ILE A 212 -4.92 26.15 -12.87
C ILE A 212 -4.01 25.06 -13.42
N CYS A 213 -3.10 24.56 -12.58
CA CYS A 213 -2.32 23.36 -12.83
C CYS A 213 -2.88 22.24 -11.94
N VAL A 214 -3.47 21.22 -12.56
CA VAL A 214 -4.08 20.11 -11.83
C VAL A 214 -3.20 18.87 -11.84
N GLY A 215 -3.06 18.24 -10.68
CA GLY A 215 -2.28 17.01 -10.49
C GLY A 215 -3.15 15.81 -10.12
N GLY A 216 -2.52 14.64 -9.96
CA GLY A 216 -3.18 13.37 -9.63
C GLY A 216 -4.02 13.40 -8.34
N GLY A 217 -3.73 14.32 -7.41
CA GLY A 217 -4.52 14.49 -6.20
C GLY A 217 -5.99 14.83 -6.46
N ALA A 218 -6.31 15.54 -7.54
CA ALA A 218 -7.68 15.84 -7.92
C ALA A 218 -8.46 14.56 -8.32
N ILE A 219 -7.79 13.64 -9.03
CA ILE A 219 -8.38 12.34 -9.39
C ILE A 219 -8.53 11.46 -8.13
N LEU A 220 -7.49 11.38 -7.31
CA LEU A 220 -7.50 10.55 -6.09
C LEU A 220 -8.53 10.98 -5.06
N SER A 221 -8.93 12.25 -5.08
CA SER A 221 -9.96 12.81 -4.20
C SER A 221 -11.35 12.91 -4.85
N ASP A 222 -11.49 12.38 -6.09
CA ASP A 222 -12.75 12.44 -6.87
C ASP A 222 -13.29 13.87 -7.05
N ALA A 223 -12.39 14.86 -7.20
CA ALA A 223 -12.70 16.28 -7.22
C ALA A 223 -12.84 16.88 -8.64
N SER A 224 -13.01 16.04 -9.67
CA SER A 224 -13.03 16.51 -11.06
C SER A 224 -14.23 17.43 -11.37
N GLU A 225 -15.40 17.14 -10.79
CA GLU A 225 -16.59 17.98 -10.97
C GLU A 225 -16.43 19.34 -10.29
N GLU A 226 -15.90 19.37 -9.07
CA GLU A 226 -15.61 20.60 -8.33
C GLU A 226 -14.54 21.44 -9.02
N LEU A 227 -13.51 20.78 -9.55
CA LEU A 227 -12.47 21.44 -10.36
C LEU A 227 -13.08 22.12 -11.58
N TYR A 228 -13.97 21.43 -12.30
CA TYR A 228 -14.66 22.01 -13.46
C TYR A 228 -15.47 23.23 -13.08
N LYS A 229 -16.30 23.15 -12.03
CA LYS A 229 -17.09 24.26 -11.53
C LYS A 229 -16.21 25.43 -11.09
N PHE A 230 -15.11 25.15 -10.41
CA PHE A 230 -14.17 26.15 -9.94
C PHE A 230 -13.48 26.87 -11.11
N ALA A 231 -12.94 26.14 -12.08
CA ALA A 231 -12.27 26.70 -13.25
C ALA A 231 -13.20 27.65 -14.03
N ARG A 232 -14.44 27.24 -14.25
CA ARG A 232 -15.47 28.07 -14.89
C ARG A 232 -15.79 29.33 -14.09
N LYS A 233 -15.85 29.21 -12.77
CA LYS A 233 -16.17 30.35 -11.88
C LYS A 233 -15.08 31.40 -11.86
N VAL A 234 -13.80 31.00 -11.94
CA VAL A 234 -12.66 31.93 -11.90
C VAL A 234 -12.18 32.30 -13.30
N ASP A 235 -12.80 31.77 -14.34
CA ASP A 235 -12.45 31.99 -15.76
C ASP A 235 -10.95 31.73 -16.02
N ALA A 236 -10.47 30.57 -15.57
CA ALA A 236 -9.06 30.19 -15.66
C ALA A 236 -8.85 29.03 -16.64
N PRO A 237 -7.84 29.12 -17.52
CA PRO A 237 -7.40 27.96 -18.28
C PRO A 237 -6.82 26.90 -17.33
N VAL A 238 -7.01 25.63 -17.70
CA VAL A 238 -6.55 24.48 -16.95
C VAL A 238 -5.51 23.72 -17.76
N ALA A 239 -4.43 23.30 -17.13
CA ALA A 239 -3.51 22.30 -17.66
C ALA A 239 -3.29 21.21 -16.60
N ASP A 240 -3.10 20.00 -17.04
CA ASP A 240 -2.86 18.85 -16.17
C ASP A 240 -1.39 18.39 -16.19
N THR A 241 -0.98 17.77 -15.10
CA THR A 241 0.23 16.96 -15.07
C THR A 241 -0.07 15.58 -15.65
N LEU A 242 0.95 14.77 -15.94
CA LEU A 242 0.76 13.38 -16.38
C LEU A 242 -0.19 12.61 -15.44
N MET A 243 -0.05 12.77 -14.13
CA MET A 243 -0.91 12.11 -13.14
C MET A 243 -2.28 12.78 -12.94
N GLY A 244 -2.45 13.99 -13.44
CA GLY A 244 -3.72 14.72 -13.43
C GLY A 244 -4.55 14.55 -14.71
N HIS A 245 -3.99 13.84 -15.70
CA HIS A 245 -4.66 13.65 -16.99
C HIS A 245 -6.01 12.95 -16.82
N GLY A 246 -7.04 13.56 -17.38
CA GLY A 246 -8.44 13.12 -17.22
C GLY A 246 -9.19 13.77 -16.04
N ALA A 247 -8.52 14.59 -15.18
CA ALA A 247 -9.21 15.32 -14.12
C ALA A 247 -10.08 16.48 -14.64
N PHE A 248 -9.82 16.96 -15.86
CA PHE A 248 -10.55 18.05 -16.50
C PHE A 248 -10.91 17.67 -17.95
N PRO A 249 -12.13 17.96 -18.43
CA PRO A 249 -12.51 17.67 -19.81
C PRO A 249 -11.69 18.50 -20.82
N GLU A 250 -11.39 17.91 -21.98
CA GLU A 250 -10.75 18.59 -23.10
C GLU A 250 -11.63 19.65 -23.75
#